data_535eeb48a45a6abee03b9f0f1a3c5bc1
#
_entry.id   535eeb48a45a6abee03b9f0f1a3c5bc1
#
_cell.length_a   1.000
_cell.length_b   1.000
_cell.length_c   1.000
_cell.angle_alpha   90.00
_cell.angle_beta   90.00
_cell.angle_gamma   90.00
#
_symmetry.space_group_name_H-M   'P 1'
#
loop_
_entity.id
_entity.type
_entity.pdbx_description
1 polymer ?
#
loop_
_entity_poly.entity_id
_entity_poly.type
_entity_poly.pdbx_seq_one_letter_code
_entity_poly.pdbx_strand_id
1 'polypeptide(L)'
;RQRQMCIRDSNERVEVWNKLLHSDEPMLVLGVRSSLFLPFKDLGLIIVDEEHENTYKQQDPAPRYHARNAAIVLAGMHGGKTLLGSATPSIDSYFNATAGKYGLVELSTRYGDCLMPEIITVDVKELKRKKIMKDTLFSPLLVEKVREALSRGEQAILFQNRRGFAPMIERR
;
A
#
# COMPACT_ATOMS: atom_id res chain seq x y z
N ARG A 1 -3.64 -15.13 -22.78
CA ARG A 1 -2.99 -14.65 -21.52
C ARG A 1 -4.05 -14.68 -20.41
N GLN A 2 -3.98 -15.64 -19.50
CA GLN A 2 -4.91 -15.72 -18.37
C GLN A 2 -4.39 -14.84 -17.23
N ARG A 3 -5.17 -13.82 -16.86
CA ARG A 3 -4.98 -13.08 -15.62
C ARG A 3 -5.77 -13.79 -14.53
N GLN A 4 -5.11 -14.30 -13.51
CA GLN A 4 -5.81 -14.82 -12.34
C GLN A 4 -5.73 -13.81 -11.21
N MET A 5 -6.89 -13.24 -10.88
CA MET A 5 -7.02 -12.33 -9.74
C MET A 5 -7.40 -13.13 -8.49
N CYS A 6 -6.83 -12.71 -7.35
CA CYS A 6 -7.15 -13.10 -5.98
C CYS A 6 -7.92 -14.41 -5.80
N ILE A 7 -7.19 -15.48 -5.59
CA ILE A 7 -7.75 -16.80 -5.31
C ILE A 7 -8.45 -16.76 -3.95
N ARG A 8 -9.77 -16.81 -3.95
CA ARG A 8 -10.59 -16.83 -2.72
C ARG A 8 -11.00 -18.23 -2.30
N ASP A 9 -11.15 -19.15 -3.25
CA ASP A 9 -11.64 -20.51 -3.00
C ASP A 9 -10.50 -21.54 -3.01
N SER A 10 -10.67 -22.61 -2.25
CA SER A 10 -9.75 -23.74 -2.16
C SER A 10 -9.59 -24.45 -3.51
N ASN A 11 -10.66 -24.58 -4.28
CA ASN A 11 -10.64 -25.22 -5.58
C ASN A 11 -9.84 -24.42 -6.61
N GLU A 12 -9.98 -23.09 -6.62
CA GLU A 12 -9.18 -22.22 -7.48
C GLU A 12 -7.68 -22.33 -7.17
N ARG A 13 -7.32 -22.49 -5.89
CA ARG A 13 -5.92 -22.71 -5.50
C ARG A 13 -5.34 -23.99 -6.07
N VAL A 14 -6.10 -25.07 -6.03
CA VAL A 14 -5.70 -26.37 -6.59
C VAL A 14 -5.56 -26.27 -8.11
N GLU A 15 -6.46 -25.58 -8.78
CA GLU A 15 -6.40 -25.35 -10.22
C GLU A 15 -5.14 -24.56 -10.63
N VAL A 16 -4.85 -23.45 -9.95
CA VAL A 16 -3.64 -22.66 -10.20
C VAL A 16 -2.38 -23.46 -9.93
N TRP A 17 -2.37 -24.21 -8.84
CA TRP A 17 -1.27 -25.10 -8.48
C TRP A 17 -0.99 -26.12 -9.59
N ASN A 18 -2.03 -26.82 -10.04
CA ASN A 18 -1.91 -27.80 -11.11
C ASN A 18 -1.49 -27.19 -12.45
N LYS A 19 -1.99 -25.99 -12.78
CA LYS A 19 -1.55 -25.27 -13.98
C LYS A 19 -0.07 -24.93 -13.93
N LEU A 20 0.42 -24.42 -12.81
CA LEU A 20 1.84 -24.10 -12.65
C LEU A 20 2.73 -25.34 -12.72
N LEU A 21 2.26 -26.49 -12.21
CA LEU A 21 3.01 -27.74 -12.26
C LEU A 21 3.07 -28.38 -13.66
N HIS A 22 2.03 -28.24 -14.46
CA HIS A 22 1.89 -29.03 -15.71
C HIS A 22 1.94 -28.20 -16.98
N SER A 23 1.82 -26.86 -16.89
CA SER A 23 1.90 -25.99 -18.05
C SER A 23 3.33 -25.45 -18.22
N ASP A 24 3.77 -25.41 -19.47
CA ASP A 24 5.02 -24.76 -19.89
C ASP A 24 4.75 -23.38 -20.52
N GLU A 25 3.49 -22.92 -20.52
CA GLU A 25 3.13 -21.60 -21.03
C GLU A 25 3.46 -20.49 -20.03
N PRO A 26 3.91 -19.33 -20.51
CA PRO A 26 4.14 -18.17 -19.64
C PRO A 26 2.85 -17.73 -18.94
N MET A 27 2.89 -17.63 -17.62
CA MET A 27 1.74 -17.22 -16.80
C MET A 27 2.03 -15.99 -15.98
N LEU A 28 1.00 -15.15 -15.81
CA LEU A 28 0.99 -14.06 -14.85
C LEU A 28 0.09 -14.45 -13.67
N VAL A 29 0.68 -14.54 -12.48
CA VAL A 29 -0.04 -14.83 -11.23
C VAL A 29 -0.15 -13.56 -10.41
N LEU A 30 -1.37 -13.17 -10.09
CA LEU A 30 -1.65 -12.09 -9.14
C LEU A 30 -2.12 -12.71 -7.82
N GLY A 31 -1.49 -12.35 -6.73
CA GLY A 31 -1.81 -12.95 -5.45
C GLY A 31 -1.30 -12.18 -4.25
N VAL A 32 -1.66 -12.66 -3.09
CA VAL A 32 -1.22 -12.16 -1.78
C VAL A 32 0.03 -12.91 -1.30
N ARG A 33 0.51 -12.65 -0.10
CA ARG A 33 1.70 -13.26 0.51
C ARG A 33 1.87 -14.76 0.25
N SER A 34 0.77 -15.52 0.34
CA SER A 34 0.80 -16.98 0.19
C SER A 34 1.10 -17.44 -1.25
N SER A 35 0.99 -16.57 -2.23
CA SER A 35 1.30 -16.91 -3.62
C SER A 35 2.79 -17.22 -3.85
N LEU A 36 3.67 -16.81 -2.95
CA LEU A 36 5.09 -17.16 -2.99
C LEU A 36 5.36 -18.66 -2.85
N PHE A 37 4.42 -19.42 -2.30
CA PHE A 37 4.56 -20.86 -2.11
C PHE A 37 3.96 -21.69 -3.24
N LEU A 38 3.56 -21.06 -4.32
CA LEU A 38 3.11 -21.77 -5.52
C LEU A 38 4.30 -22.46 -6.21
N PRO A 39 4.07 -23.57 -6.90
CA PRO A 39 5.14 -24.40 -7.49
C PRO A 39 5.62 -23.80 -8.83
N PHE A 40 6.28 -22.66 -8.77
CA PHE A 40 6.89 -22.05 -9.94
C PHE A 40 8.04 -22.91 -10.46
N LYS A 41 8.09 -23.16 -11.76
CA LYS A 41 9.20 -23.88 -12.41
C LYS A 41 10.29 -22.92 -12.88
N ASP A 42 9.90 -21.87 -13.57
CA ASP A 42 10.80 -20.90 -14.22
C ASP A 42 10.31 -19.47 -13.96
N LEU A 43 10.62 -18.98 -12.78
CA LEU A 43 10.15 -17.69 -12.28
C LEU A 43 11.08 -16.56 -12.73
N GLY A 44 10.67 -15.81 -13.76
CA GLY A 44 11.49 -14.74 -14.33
C GLY A 44 11.42 -13.42 -13.57
N LEU A 45 10.24 -13.06 -13.03
CA LEU A 45 10.04 -11.78 -12.37
C LEU A 45 9.01 -11.88 -11.24
N ILE A 46 9.33 -11.26 -10.09
CA ILE A 46 8.37 -10.99 -9.02
C ILE A 46 8.23 -9.47 -8.87
N ILE A 47 7.00 -8.98 -8.87
CA ILE A 47 6.68 -7.59 -8.58
C ILE A 47 6.02 -7.53 -7.21
N VAL A 48 6.57 -6.71 -6.32
CA VAL A 48 6.01 -6.43 -4.99
C VAL A 48 5.59 -4.97 -5.00
N ASP A 49 4.28 -4.75 -5.09
CA ASP A 49 3.70 -3.41 -5.03
C ASP A 49 3.52 -2.98 -3.58
N GLU A 50 3.66 -1.68 -3.30
CA GLU A 50 3.63 -1.11 -1.95
C GLU A 50 4.54 -1.89 -0.97
N GLU A 51 5.81 -2.09 -1.37
CA GLU A 51 6.77 -2.97 -0.68
C GLU A 51 6.96 -2.66 0.82
N HIS A 52 6.64 -1.42 1.22
CA HIS A 52 6.75 -0.93 2.59
C HIS A 52 5.62 -1.44 3.51
N GLU A 53 4.56 -2.03 2.95
CA GLU A 53 3.39 -2.43 3.72
C GLU A 53 3.72 -3.51 4.78
N ASN A 54 3.36 -3.22 6.02
CA ASN A 54 3.57 -4.13 7.14
C ASN A 54 2.79 -5.44 7.01
N THR A 55 1.75 -5.47 6.16
CA THR A 55 0.95 -6.66 5.89
C THR A 55 1.73 -7.76 5.18
N TYR A 56 2.87 -7.45 4.57
CA TYR A 56 3.80 -8.45 4.04
C TYR A 56 4.48 -9.29 5.12
N LYS A 57 4.50 -8.83 6.37
CA LYS A 57 4.97 -9.62 7.51
C LYS A 57 3.83 -10.49 8.03
N GLN A 58 4.02 -11.80 7.97
CA GLN A 58 3.11 -12.73 8.63
C GLN A 58 3.32 -12.69 10.15
N GLN A 59 2.25 -12.34 10.87
CA GLN A 59 2.28 -12.31 12.34
C GLN A 59 1.92 -13.65 12.93
N ASP A 60 0.90 -14.29 12.38
CA ASP A 60 0.37 -15.58 12.79
C ASP A 60 -0.31 -16.26 11.57
N PRO A 61 -0.22 -17.59 11.43
CA PRO A 61 0.58 -18.53 12.20
C PRO A 61 2.08 -18.52 11.86
N ALA A 62 2.88 -19.29 12.60
CA ALA A 62 4.25 -19.59 12.18
C ALA A 62 4.25 -20.46 10.90
N PRO A 63 5.31 -20.34 10.04
CA PRO A 63 6.48 -19.49 10.17
C PRO A 63 6.15 -18.01 9.88
N ARG A 64 6.71 -17.12 10.72
CA ARG A 64 6.49 -15.65 10.60
C ARG A 64 7.44 -15.02 9.59
N TYR A 65 7.31 -15.39 8.33
CA TYR A 65 8.13 -14.86 7.24
C TYR A 65 7.71 -13.43 6.83
N HIS A 66 8.60 -12.72 6.14
CA HIS A 66 8.30 -11.46 5.49
C HIS A 66 8.25 -11.70 3.97
N ALA A 67 7.08 -11.54 3.37
CA ALA A 67 6.85 -11.92 1.98
C ALA A 67 7.74 -11.15 0.99
N ARG A 68 7.97 -9.85 1.18
CA ARG A 68 8.92 -9.07 0.37
C ARG A 68 10.31 -9.71 0.35
N ASN A 69 10.84 -10.03 1.52
CA ASN A 69 12.18 -10.62 1.62
C ASN A 69 12.20 -12.04 1.04
N ALA A 70 11.15 -12.81 1.28
CA ALA A 70 11.01 -14.14 0.69
C ALA A 70 10.91 -14.10 -0.85
N ALA A 71 10.25 -13.08 -1.40
CA ALA A 71 10.17 -12.85 -2.84
C ALA A 71 11.55 -12.62 -3.48
N ILE A 72 12.39 -11.82 -2.83
CA ILE A 72 13.76 -11.57 -3.31
C ILE A 72 14.58 -12.87 -3.33
N VAL A 73 14.49 -13.66 -2.26
CA VAL A 73 15.20 -14.94 -2.19
C VAL A 73 14.67 -15.92 -3.24
N LEU A 74 13.34 -16.04 -3.36
CA LEU A 74 12.69 -16.94 -4.32
C LEU A 74 13.08 -16.58 -5.76
N ALA A 75 13.03 -15.30 -6.14
CA ALA A 75 13.46 -14.87 -7.47
C ALA A 75 14.93 -15.23 -7.71
N GLY A 76 15.80 -14.99 -6.72
CA GLY A 76 17.23 -15.37 -6.81
C GLY A 76 17.44 -16.87 -7.01
N MET A 77 16.65 -17.73 -6.34
CA MET A 77 16.72 -19.19 -6.50
C MET A 77 16.39 -19.65 -7.93
N HIS A 78 15.53 -18.90 -8.62
CA HIS A 78 15.13 -19.17 -10.01
C HIS A 78 15.97 -18.42 -11.05
N GLY A 79 16.98 -17.62 -10.63
CA GLY A 79 17.70 -16.72 -11.55
C GLY A 79 16.87 -15.54 -12.08
N GLY A 80 15.69 -15.33 -11.52
CA GLY A 80 14.76 -14.26 -11.87
C GLY A 80 15.12 -12.92 -11.23
N LYS A 81 14.28 -11.92 -11.47
CA LYS A 81 14.43 -10.56 -10.93
C LYS A 81 13.30 -10.22 -9.97
N THR A 82 13.56 -9.25 -9.07
CA THR A 82 12.52 -8.69 -8.20
C THR A 82 12.41 -7.20 -8.46
N LEU A 83 11.19 -6.71 -8.63
CA LEU A 83 10.86 -5.30 -8.70
C LEU A 83 10.07 -4.92 -7.44
N LEU A 84 10.62 -4.01 -6.64
CA LEU A 84 9.95 -3.45 -5.47
C LEU A 84 9.40 -2.07 -5.84
N GLY A 85 8.10 -1.88 -5.74
CA GLY A 85 7.43 -0.61 -6.03
C GLY A 85 6.89 0.04 -4.76
N SER A 86 7.09 1.35 -4.60
CA SER A 86 6.50 2.14 -3.52
C SER A 86 6.65 3.62 -3.78
N ALA A 87 5.66 4.41 -3.35
CA ALA A 87 5.78 5.87 -3.25
C ALA A 87 6.52 6.29 -1.96
N THR A 88 6.50 5.44 -0.94
CA THR A 88 7.10 5.64 0.39
C THR A 88 7.90 4.40 0.78
N PRO A 89 9.07 4.15 0.15
CA PRO A 89 9.81 2.91 0.35
C PRO A 89 10.19 2.69 1.81
N SER A 90 10.29 1.43 2.21
CA SER A 90 10.81 1.09 3.52
C SER A 90 12.27 1.52 3.66
N ILE A 91 12.69 1.86 4.88
CA ILE A 91 14.06 2.31 5.16
C ILE A 91 15.07 1.25 4.70
N ASP A 92 14.77 -0.03 4.92
CA ASP A 92 15.64 -1.14 4.51
C ASP A 92 15.84 -1.20 3.00
N SER A 93 14.75 -1.08 2.23
CA SER A 93 14.80 -1.12 0.77
C SER A 93 15.49 0.10 0.21
N TYR A 94 15.18 1.28 0.72
CA TYR A 94 15.81 2.53 0.30
C TYR A 94 17.31 2.54 0.62
N PHE A 95 17.71 2.12 1.81
CA PHE A 95 19.12 1.98 2.18
C PHE A 95 19.87 1.01 1.27
N ASN A 96 19.30 -0.17 0.99
CA ASN A 96 19.91 -1.13 0.08
C ASN A 96 20.05 -0.59 -1.35
N ALA A 97 19.12 0.24 -1.80
CA ALA A 97 19.19 0.88 -3.11
C ALA A 97 20.27 1.97 -3.15
N THR A 98 20.32 2.86 -2.15
CA THR A 98 21.34 3.94 -2.07
C THR A 98 22.73 3.40 -1.81
N ALA A 99 22.87 2.26 -1.13
CA ALA A 99 24.14 1.57 -0.93
C ALA A 99 24.60 0.76 -2.17
N GLY A 100 23.85 0.79 -3.27
CA GLY A 100 24.19 0.10 -4.52
C GLY A 100 23.93 -1.41 -4.53
N LYS A 101 23.25 -1.93 -3.52
CA LYS A 101 22.85 -3.34 -3.44
C LYS A 101 21.67 -3.66 -4.37
N TYR A 102 20.76 -2.70 -4.54
CA TYR A 102 19.64 -2.73 -5.47
C TYR A 102 19.79 -1.63 -6.51
N GLY A 103 19.25 -1.84 -7.71
CA GLY A 103 19.07 -0.75 -8.65
C GLY A 103 17.97 0.20 -8.14
N LEU A 104 18.18 1.51 -8.27
CA LEU A 104 17.19 2.53 -7.92
C LEU A 104 16.66 3.19 -9.18
N VAL A 105 15.34 3.25 -9.30
CA VAL A 105 14.65 4.01 -10.34
C VAL A 105 13.65 4.94 -9.67
N GLU A 106 13.79 6.24 -9.90
CA GLU A 106 12.90 7.26 -9.37
C GLU A 106 11.96 7.77 -10.47
N LEU A 107 10.65 7.71 -10.21
CA LEU A 107 9.63 8.28 -11.07
C LEU A 107 9.16 9.59 -10.46
N SER A 108 9.70 10.71 -10.93
CA SER A 108 9.43 12.05 -10.39
C SER A 108 8.21 12.73 -11.01
N THR A 109 7.75 12.25 -12.16
CA THR A 109 6.59 12.82 -12.87
C THR A 109 5.36 11.95 -12.71
N ARG A 110 4.20 12.59 -12.49
CA ARG A 110 2.91 11.88 -12.44
C ARG A 110 2.37 11.64 -13.84
N TYR A 111 1.67 10.55 -14.01
CA TYR A 111 0.94 10.27 -15.23
C TYR A 111 -0.20 11.30 -15.41
N GLY A 112 -0.35 11.83 -16.64
CA GLY A 112 -1.44 12.71 -17.01
C GLY A 112 -1.32 14.15 -16.48
N ASP A 113 -0.10 14.66 -16.22
CA ASP A 113 0.18 16.03 -15.77
C ASP A 113 -0.59 16.47 -14.51
N CYS A 114 -0.98 15.50 -13.69
CA CYS A 114 -1.68 15.77 -12.43
C CYS A 114 -0.78 16.53 -11.46
N LEU A 115 -1.20 17.71 -11.04
CA LEU A 115 -0.52 18.48 -10.00
C LEU A 115 -0.66 17.83 -8.63
N MET A 116 0.31 18.12 -7.76
CA MET A 116 0.20 17.75 -6.34
C MET A 116 -0.94 18.53 -5.68
N PRO A 117 -1.71 17.95 -4.77
CA PRO A 117 -2.72 18.68 -4.02
C PRO A 117 -2.04 19.72 -3.13
N GLU A 118 -2.73 20.83 -2.92
CA GLU A 118 -2.33 21.81 -1.92
C GLU A 118 -2.52 21.23 -0.52
N ILE A 119 -1.47 21.29 0.30
CA ILE A 119 -1.50 20.84 1.70
C ILE A 119 -1.45 22.05 2.61
N ILE A 120 -2.54 22.29 3.33
CA ILE A 120 -2.64 23.39 4.31
C ILE A 120 -2.58 22.81 5.71
N THR A 121 -1.61 23.25 6.51
CA THR A 121 -1.47 22.84 7.90
C THR A 121 -2.11 23.87 8.83
N VAL A 122 -2.81 23.38 9.87
CA VAL A 122 -3.48 24.25 10.86
C VAL A 122 -3.04 23.86 12.27
N ASP A 123 -2.47 24.80 13.00
CA ASP A 123 -2.16 24.61 14.42
C ASP A 123 -3.41 24.83 15.28
N VAL A 124 -4.06 23.72 15.61
CA VAL A 124 -5.27 23.70 16.46
C VAL A 124 -4.98 24.22 17.88
N LYS A 125 -3.77 24.01 18.42
CA LYS A 125 -3.41 24.48 19.77
C LYS A 125 -3.33 26.01 19.78
N GLU A 126 -2.75 26.61 18.75
CA GLU A 126 -2.68 28.05 18.61
C GLU A 126 -4.06 28.67 18.45
N LEU A 127 -4.93 28.08 17.61
CA LEU A 127 -6.30 28.56 17.45
C LEU A 127 -7.10 28.54 18.76
N LYS A 128 -6.94 27.50 19.57
CA LYS A 128 -7.56 27.42 20.92
C LYS A 128 -6.98 28.47 21.85
N ARG A 129 -5.66 28.69 21.87
CA ARG A 129 -5.00 29.72 22.66
C ARG A 129 -5.51 31.12 22.32
N LYS A 130 -5.70 31.39 21.01
CA LYS A 130 -6.25 32.65 20.50
C LYS A 130 -7.77 32.77 20.68
N LYS A 131 -8.45 31.79 21.27
CA LYS A 131 -9.91 31.71 21.43
C LYS A 131 -10.70 31.79 20.12
N ILE A 132 -10.07 31.52 18.97
CA ILE A 132 -10.72 31.48 17.65
C ILE A 132 -11.54 30.19 17.54
N MET A 133 -11.04 29.13 18.18
CA MET A 133 -11.67 27.81 18.22
C MET A 133 -12.02 27.50 19.68
N LYS A 134 -13.27 27.78 20.08
CA LYS A 134 -13.74 27.49 21.44
C LYS A 134 -14.14 26.02 21.54
N ASP A 135 -15.38 25.69 21.66
CA ASP A 135 -15.87 24.32 21.90
C ASP A 135 -16.12 23.50 20.61
N THR A 136 -15.38 23.78 19.53
CA THR A 136 -15.51 23.07 18.25
C THR A 136 -14.40 22.06 18.06
N LEU A 137 -14.74 20.92 17.45
CA LEU A 137 -13.79 19.86 17.09
C LEU A 137 -13.00 20.18 15.80
N PHE A 138 -13.58 20.97 14.93
CA PHE A 138 -13.05 21.30 13.63
C PHE A 138 -12.56 22.73 13.57
N SER A 139 -11.43 22.94 12.87
CA SER A 139 -10.94 24.30 12.64
C SER A 139 -11.87 25.09 11.72
N PRO A 140 -11.97 26.42 11.87
CA PRO A 140 -12.78 27.24 10.96
C PRO A 140 -12.41 27.04 9.50
N LEU A 141 -11.11 26.98 9.20
CA LEU A 141 -10.61 26.74 7.84
C LEU A 141 -11.11 25.39 7.26
N LEU A 142 -11.09 24.32 8.07
CA LEU A 142 -11.60 23.03 7.61
C LEU A 142 -13.10 23.11 7.27
N VAL A 143 -13.88 23.75 8.13
CA VAL A 143 -15.32 23.92 7.91
C VAL A 143 -15.59 24.74 6.66
N GLU A 144 -14.84 25.82 6.44
CA GLU A 144 -14.90 26.65 5.25
C GLU A 144 -14.61 25.85 3.99
N LYS A 145 -13.47 25.13 3.95
CA LYS A 145 -13.08 24.32 2.78
C LYS A 145 -14.07 23.21 2.46
N VAL A 146 -14.61 22.53 3.47
CA VAL A 146 -15.69 21.54 3.26
C VAL A 146 -16.92 22.20 2.68
N ARG A 147 -17.34 23.35 3.20
CA ARG A 147 -18.49 24.09 2.68
C ARG A 147 -18.30 24.55 1.23
N GLU A 148 -17.13 25.06 0.90
CA GLU A 148 -16.75 25.43 -0.47
C GLU A 148 -16.87 24.23 -1.43
N ALA A 149 -16.28 23.09 -1.07
CA ALA A 149 -16.36 21.88 -1.89
C ALA A 149 -17.80 21.43 -2.12
N LEU A 150 -18.59 21.36 -1.05
CA LEU A 150 -20.00 20.98 -1.14
C LEU A 150 -20.83 21.98 -1.98
N SER A 151 -20.55 23.27 -1.89
CA SER A 151 -21.26 24.28 -2.69
C SER A 151 -20.97 24.16 -4.18
N ARG A 152 -19.83 23.60 -4.57
CA ARG A 152 -19.47 23.28 -5.96
C ARG A 152 -19.97 21.91 -6.41
N GLY A 153 -20.70 21.18 -5.56
CA GLY A 153 -21.15 19.81 -5.83
C GLY A 153 -20.01 18.76 -5.75
N GLU A 154 -18.87 19.12 -5.16
CA GLU A 154 -17.74 18.25 -4.96
C GLU A 154 -17.90 17.41 -3.67
N GLN A 155 -17.07 16.38 -3.53
CA GLN A 155 -17.07 15.52 -2.36
C GLN A 155 -15.93 15.89 -1.41
N ALA A 156 -16.14 15.68 -0.10
CA ALA A 156 -15.14 15.86 0.93
C ALA A 156 -14.93 14.55 1.70
N ILE A 157 -13.67 14.18 1.92
CA ILE A 157 -13.29 13.02 2.74
C ILE A 157 -12.65 13.55 4.02
N LEU A 158 -13.24 13.20 5.16
CA LEU A 158 -12.66 13.49 6.47
C LEU A 158 -11.97 12.24 6.99
N PHE A 159 -10.65 12.31 7.12
CA PHE A 159 -9.84 11.23 7.63
C PHE A 159 -9.35 11.53 9.04
N GLN A 160 -9.67 10.66 10.01
CA GLN A 160 -9.20 10.74 11.37
C GLN A 160 -8.34 9.52 11.71
N ASN A 161 -7.03 9.69 11.76
CA ASN A 161 -6.10 8.62 12.15
C ASN A 161 -5.95 8.57 13.68
N ARG A 162 -7.02 8.16 14.38
CA ARG A 162 -6.99 7.97 15.84
C ARG A 162 -7.72 6.70 16.22
N ARG A 163 -7.01 5.75 16.79
CA ARG A 163 -7.60 4.63 17.54
C ARG A 163 -7.79 5.09 18.98
N GLY A 164 -8.99 4.95 19.50
CA GLY A 164 -9.27 5.29 20.89
C GLY A 164 -10.72 5.69 21.09
N PHE A 165 -11.11 5.80 22.34
CA PHE A 165 -12.42 6.23 22.76
C PHE A 165 -12.70 7.65 22.22
N ALA A 166 -13.65 7.74 21.31
CA ALA A 166 -14.17 9.05 20.90
C ALA A 166 -15.16 9.52 21.97
N PRO A 167 -14.98 10.67 22.62
CA PRO A 167 -16.00 11.21 23.48
C PRO A 167 -17.27 11.43 22.67
N MET A 168 -18.41 10.96 23.18
CA MET A 168 -19.72 11.20 22.56
C MET A 168 -19.94 12.70 22.46
N ILE A 169 -20.36 13.17 21.29
CA ILE A 169 -20.83 14.54 21.12
C ILE A 169 -22.28 14.56 21.59
N GLU A 170 -22.51 15.10 22.77
CA GLU A 170 -23.88 15.42 23.21
C GLU A 170 -24.36 16.66 22.45
N ARG A 171 -25.49 16.50 21.79
CA ARG A 171 -26.20 17.63 21.17
C ARG A 171 -26.90 18.39 22.30
N ARG A 172 -26.43 19.58 22.62
CA ARG A 172 -27.13 20.56 23.46
C ARG A 172 -28.22 21.24 22.66
#